data_64ff3b2754099f90e184e32b4b7f9f14
#
_entry.id   64ff3b2754099f90e184e32b4b7f9f14
#
_cell.length_a   1.000
_cell.length_b   1.000
_cell.length_c   1.000
_cell.angle_alpha   90.00
_cell.angle_beta   90.00
_cell.angle_gamma   90.00
#
_symmetry.space_group_name_H-M   'P 1'
#
loop_
_entity.id
_entity.type
_entity.pdbx_description
1 polymer ?
#
loop_
_entity_poly.entity_id
_entity_poly.type
_entity_poly.pdbx_seq_one_letter_code
_entity_poly.pdbx_strand_id
1 'polypeptide(L)'
;MLKLTRKLEYALIALTHMQGQATEKIISTKEIAETHRIPLQLLAKILQELSKHDILEATQGAHGGYRLKKSLDEMNLTELIKILEGPIGIMDCSIDTNCVQLDICNIRKPISRVNDAIISMFDNLTLSEITGI
;
A
#
# COMPACT_ATOMS: atom_id res chain seq x y z
N MET A 1 15.33 -10.14 3.44
CA MET A 1 14.41 -10.17 4.60
C MET A 1 13.03 -9.70 4.20
N LEU A 2 12.01 -10.39 4.68
CA LEU A 2 10.63 -10.02 4.43
C LEU A 2 10.25 -8.87 5.36
N LYS A 3 10.18 -7.69 4.80
CA LYS A 3 9.99 -6.46 5.58
C LYS A 3 9.13 -5.49 4.77
N LEU A 4 8.16 -4.88 5.42
CA LEU A 4 7.38 -3.83 4.79
C LEU A 4 8.25 -2.60 4.58
N THR A 5 8.09 -1.94 3.44
CA THR A 5 8.80 -0.71 3.16
C THR A 5 8.23 0.44 3.98
N ARG A 6 9.02 1.47 4.19
CA ARG A 6 8.53 2.69 4.85
C ARG A 6 7.36 3.31 4.11
N LYS A 7 7.40 3.26 2.80
CA LYS A 7 6.33 3.78 1.94
C LYS A 7 5.00 3.09 2.25
N LEU A 8 5.01 1.75 2.35
CA LEU A 8 3.83 0.98 2.68
C LEU A 8 3.37 1.25 4.12
N GLU A 9 4.31 1.30 5.06
CA GLU A 9 3.99 1.62 6.46
C GLU A 9 3.28 2.96 6.57
N TYR A 10 3.82 4.00 5.93
CA TYR A 10 3.24 5.34 5.97
C TYR A 10 1.87 5.40 5.31
N ALA A 11 1.69 4.66 4.22
CA ALA A 11 0.39 4.57 3.57
C ALA A 11 -0.66 3.96 4.52
N LEU A 12 -0.30 2.87 5.21
CA LEU A 12 -1.20 2.23 6.17
C LEU A 12 -1.52 3.16 7.35
N ILE A 13 -0.53 3.89 7.84
CA ILE A 13 -0.73 4.87 8.92
C ILE A 13 -1.73 5.95 8.47
N ALA A 14 -1.54 6.47 7.26
CA ALA A 14 -2.42 7.51 6.72
C ALA A 14 -3.85 7.01 6.54
N LEU A 15 -4.02 5.82 5.98
CA LEU A 15 -5.34 5.22 5.78
C LEU A 15 -6.03 4.93 7.11
N THR A 16 -5.29 4.46 8.11
CA THR A 16 -5.80 4.23 9.45
C THR A 16 -6.29 5.55 10.08
N HIS A 17 -5.50 6.61 9.92
CA HIS A 17 -5.88 7.93 10.42
C HIS A 17 -7.19 8.41 9.78
N MET A 18 -7.30 8.26 8.47
CA MET A 18 -8.50 8.69 7.73
C MET A 18 -9.72 7.86 8.10
N GLN A 19 -9.54 6.56 8.32
CA GLN A 19 -10.65 5.68 8.70
C GLN A 19 -11.23 6.07 10.05
N GLY A 20 -10.41 6.60 10.95
CA GLY A 20 -10.86 7.06 12.27
C GLY A 20 -11.63 8.37 12.23
N GLN A 21 -11.72 9.03 11.08
CA GLN A 21 -12.43 10.30 10.92
C GLN A 21 -13.76 10.08 10.20
N ALA A 22 -14.62 11.10 10.22
CA ALA A 22 -15.85 11.06 9.43
C ALA A 22 -15.51 10.90 7.94
N THR A 23 -16.27 10.06 7.23
CA THR A 23 -15.98 9.72 5.83
C THR A 23 -15.93 10.92 4.89
N GLU A 24 -16.67 11.97 5.20
CA GLU A 24 -16.72 13.17 4.37
C GLU A 24 -15.69 14.22 4.77
N LYS A 25 -14.98 14.00 5.88
CA LYS A 25 -14.00 14.96 6.36
C LYS A 25 -12.77 14.96 5.47
N ILE A 26 -12.38 16.13 5.01
CA ILE A 26 -11.15 16.32 4.25
C ILE A 26 -10.01 16.52 5.24
N ILE A 27 -8.95 15.72 5.08
CA ILE A 27 -7.81 15.71 5.99
C ILE A 27 -6.58 16.17 5.20
N SER A 28 -5.87 17.17 5.72
CA SER A 28 -4.68 17.67 5.04
C SER A 28 -3.49 16.72 5.23
N THR A 29 -2.60 16.73 4.26
CA THR A 29 -1.34 15.99 4.35
C THR A 29 -0.55 16.43 5.57
N LYS A 30 -0.56 17.73 5.85
CA LYS A 30 0.16 18.31 6.99
C LYS A 30 -0.35 17.76 8.33
N GLU A 31 -1.67 17.63 8.48
CA GLU A 31 -2.25 17.08 9.70
C GLU A 31 -1.73 15.67 9.97
N ILE A 32 -1.75 14.80 8.97
CA ILE A 32 -1.28 13.43 9.09
C ILE A 32 0.22 13.39 9.38
N ALA A 33 0.99 14.19 8.64
CA ALA A 33 2.44 14.24 8.78
C ALA A 33 2.85 14.68 10.20
N GLU A 34 2.21 15.71 10.71
CA GLU A 34 2.51 16.22 12.06
C GLU A 34 2.07 15.25 13.15
N THR A 35 0.88 14.67 13.02
CA THR A 35 0.33 13.73 14.00
C THR A 35 1.20 12.49 14.15
N HIS A 36 1.69 11.95 13.04
CA HIS A 36 2.41 10.68 13.02
C HIS A 36 3.91 10.83 12.78
N ARG A 37 4.42 12.07 12.74
CA ARG A 37 5.84 12.36 12.53
C ARG A 37 6.39 11.74 11.26
N ILE A 38 5.67 11.89 10.16
CA ILE A 38 6.06 11.42 8.85
C ILE A 38 6.62 12.59 8.04
N PRO A 39 7.73 12.41 7.29
CA PRO A 39 8.23 13.47 6.42
C PRO A 39 7.15 13.93 5.45
N LEU A 40 6.87 15.22 5.44
CA LEU A 40 5.77 15.81 4.68
C LEU A 40 5.86 15.51 3.17
N GLN A 41 7.05 15.66 2.60
CA GLN A 41 7.22 15.48 1.16
C GLN A 41 7.02 14.02 0.74
N LEU A 42 7.48 13.09 1.55
CA LEU A 42 7.29 11.66 1.29
C LEU A 42 5.81 11.30 1.38
N LEU A 43 5.14 11.76 2.43
CA LEU A 43 3.72 11.50 2.61
C LEU A 43 2.90 12.10 1.47
N ALA A 44 3.25 13.32 1.03
CA ALA A 44 2.56 13.97 -0.09
C ALA A 44 2.60 13.11 -1.36
N LYS A 45 3.74 12.51 -1.67
CA LYS A 45 3.88 11.63 -2.83
C LYS A 45 3.04 10.36 -2.69
N ILE A 46 3.01 9.78 -1.50
CA ILE A 46 2.21 8.59 -1.23
C ILE A 46 0.72 8.89 -1.42
N LEU A 47 0.22 9.97 -0.84
CA LEU A 47 -1.17 10.34 -0.97
C LEU A 47 -1.56 10.69 -2.40
N GLN A 48 -0.65 11.29 -3.18
CA GLN A 48 -0.87 11.53 -4.60
C GLN A 48 -1.01 10.24 -5.38
N GLU A 49 -0.17 9.24 -5.10
CA GLU A 49 -0.28 7.93 -5.76
C GLU A 49 -1.61 7.25 -5.42
N LEU A 50 -2.02 7.29 -4.17
CA LEU A 50 -3.29 6.71 -3.75
C LEU A 50 -4.48 7.43 -4.42
N SER A 51 -4.38 8.74 -4.60
CA SER A 51 -5.40 9.52 -5.30
C SER A 51 -5.49 9.15 -6.79
N LYS A 52 -4.34 8.92 -7.43
CA LYS A 52 -4.31 8.51 -8.84
C LYS A 52 -4.99 7.16 -9.07
N HIS A 53 -4.99 6.30 -8.08
CA HIS A 53 -5.60 4.97 -8.16
C HIS A 53 -6.99 4.93 -7.54
N ASP A 54 -7.63 6.10 -7.35
CA ASP A 54 -9.00 6.24 -6.87
C ASP A 54 -9.27 5.70 -5.47
N ILE A 55 -8.22 5.57 -4.65
CA ILE A 55 -8.37 5.22 -3.24
C ILE A 55 -8.74 6.44 -2.43
N LEU A 56 -8.15 7.58 -2.78
CA LEU A 56 -8.40 8.87 -2.15
C LEU A 56 -8.96 9.85 -3.16
N GLU A 57 -9.73 10.80 -2.68
CA GLU A 57 -10.20 11.94 -3.46
C GLU A 57 -9.50 13.20 -2.94
N ALA A 58 -8.86 13.92 -3.86
CA ALA A 58 -8.15 15.14 -3.54
C ALA A 58 -9.06 16.36 -3.66
N THR A 59 -8.92 17.31 -2.75
CA THR A 59 -9.60 18.61 -2.81
C THR A 59 -8.54 19.70 -2.81
N GLN A 60 -8.64 20.61 -3.78
CA GLN A 60 -7.70 21.72 -3.94
C GLN A 60 -8.09 22.91 -3.06
N GLY A 61 -7.11 23.80 -2.82
CA GLY A 61 -7.34 25.06 -2.14
C GLY A 61 -6.75 25.11 -0.74
N ALA A 62 -7.02 26.22 -0.03
CA ALA A 62 -6.48 26.50 1.30
C ALA A 62 -6.94 25.49 2.35
N HIS A 63 -8.14 24.95 2.17
CA HIS A 63 -8.71 23.90 3.04
C HIS A 63 -8.71 22.54 2.35
N GLY A 64 -7.80 22.36 1.40
CA GLY A 64 -7.68 21.13 0.64
C GLY A 64 -7.06 19.99 1.44
N GLY A 65 -7.08 18.83 0.83
CA GLY A 65 -6.55 17.61 1.41
C GLY A 65 -7.14 16.42 0.73
N TYR A 66 -7.31 15.35 1.49
CA TYR A 66 -7.76 14.08 0.96
C TYR A 66 -8.87 13.49 1.83
N ARG A 67 -9.71 12.68 1.20
CA ARG A 67 -10.69 11.85 1.90
C ARG A 67 -10.72 10.47 1.24
N LEU A 68 -11.17 9.47 1.97
CA LEU A 68 -11.34 8.14 1.42
C LEU A 68 -12.44 8.15 0.36
N LYS A 69 -12.10 7.73 -0.85
CA LYS A 69 -13.05 7.59 -1.95
C LYS A 69 -13.60 6.17 -2.02
N LYS A 70 -12.75 5.20 -1.67
CA LYS A 70 -13.07 3.78 -1.72
C LYS A 70 -13.07 3.21 -0.32
N SER A 71 -14.03 2.35 -0.02
CA SER A 71 -14.06 1.67 1.28
C SER A 71 -12.86 0.75 1.44
N LEU A 72 -12.25 0.76 2.63
CA LEU A 72 -11.14 -0.13 2.93
C LEU A 72 -11.57 -1.59 3.02
N ASP A 73 -12.88 -1.86 3.15
CA ASP A 73 -13.43 -3.22 3.06
C ASP A 73 -13.35 -3.80 1.65
N GLU A 74 -13.29 -2.94 0.65
CA GLU A 74 -13.27 -3.32 -0.77
C GLU A 74 -11.87 -3.52 -1.31
N MET A 75 -10.84 -3.29 -0.49
CA MET A 75 -9.45 -3.38 -0.91
C MET A 75 -8.69 -4.38 -0.05
N ASN A 76 -7.80 -5.12 -0.69
CA ASN A 76 -6.90 -6.02 0.03
C ASN A 76 -5.46 -5.47 0.06
N LEU A 77 -4.61 -6.11 0.86
CA LEU A 77 -3.23 -5.69 1.02
C LEU A 77 -2.44 -5.81 -0.28
N THR A 78 -2.73 -6.83 -1.10
CA THR A 78 -2.07 -7.03 -2.39
C THR A 78 -2.25 -5.81 -3.30
N GLU A 79 -3.48 -5.28 -3.39
CA GLU A 79 -3.76 -4.11 -4.22
C GLU A 79 -2.93 -2.90 -3.79
N LEU A 80 -2.86 -2.65 -2.49
CA LEU A 80 -2.09 -1.53 -1.96
C LEU A 80 -0.60 -1.69 -2.26
N ILE A 81 -0.05 -2.89 -2.06
CA ILE A 81 1.36 -3.15 -2.36
C ILE A 81 1.65 -2.95 -3.84
N LYS A 82 0.79 -3.44 -4.72
CA LYS A 82 0.98 -3.26 -6.17
C LYS A 82 1.00 -1.81 -6.59
N ILE A 83 0.15 -0.99 -5.98
CA ILE A 83 0.10 0.44 -6.27
C ILE A 83 1.38 1.14 -5.84
N LEU A 84 1.88 0.83 -4.66
CA LEU A 84 3.01 1.55 -4.06
C LEU A 84 4.38 0.97 -4.43
N GLU A 85 4.47 -0.34 -4.54
CA GLU A 85 5.75 -1.04 -4.70
C GLU A 85 5.86 -1.85 -5.98
N GLY A 86 4.75 -2.05 -6.69
CA GLY A 86 4.73 -2.89 -7.88
C GLY A 86 4.47 -4.36 -7.56
N PRO A 87 4.82 -5.27 -8.47
CA PRO A 87 4.52 -6.70 -8.30
C PRO A 87 5.14 -7.29 -7.05
N ILE A 88 4.41 -8.20 -6.41
CA ILE A 88 4.88 -8.89 -5.21
C ILE A 88 5.72 -10.09 -5.60
N GLY A 89 6.92 -10.17 -5.05
CA GLY A 89 7.79 -11.31 -5.25
C GLY A 89 8.87 -11.39 -4.17
N ILE A 90 9.16 -12.58 -3.70
CA ILE A 90 10.20 -12.82 -2.70
C ILE A 90 11.55 -13.12 -3.33
N MET A 91 11.57 -13.33 -4.64
CA MET A 91 12.80 -13.50 -5.42
C MET A 91 12.70 -12.68 -6.69
N ASP A 92 13.84 -12.31 -7.26
CA ASP A 92 13.87 -11.55 -8.51
C ASP A 92 13.11 -12.24 -9.63
N CYS A 93 13.19 -13.57 -9.74
CA CYS A 93 12.48 -14.32 -10.77
C CYS A 93 10.96 -14.36 -10.58
N SER A 94 10.47 -14.02 -9.40
CA SER A 94 9.03 -13.90 -9.14
C SER A 94 8.47 -12.57 -9.67
N ILE A 95 9.34 -11.59 -9.87
CA ILE A 95 8.96 -10.25 -10.33
C ILE A 95 9.40 -10.06 -11.79
N ASP A 96 10.61 -10.50 -12.12
CA ASP A 96 11.25 -10.33 -13.43
C ASP A 96 11.79 -11.67 -13.88
N THR A 97 11.53 -12.04 -15.14
CA THR A 97 11.96 -13.31 -15.73
C THR A 97 13.36 -13.27 -16.33
N ASN A 98 14.11 -12.19 -16.10
CA ASN A 98 15.45 -11.99 -16.68
C ASN A 98 16.58 -12.60 -15.84
N CYS A 99 16.27 -13.46 -14.88
CA CYS A 99 17.28 -14.14 -14.07
C CYS A 99 18.14 -15.07 -14.93
N VAL A 100 19.46 -14.94 -14.80
CA VAL A 100 20.42 -15.76 -15.60
C VAL A 100 20.35 -17.25 -15.25
N GLN A 101 19.83 -17.61 -14.10
CA GLN A 101 19.70 -19.00 -13.63
C GLN A 101 18.33 -19.60 -13.90
N LEU A 102 17.46 -18.90 -14.61
CA LEU A 102 16.07 -19.28 -14.79
C LEU A 102 15.89 -20.71 -15.32
N ASP A 103 16.71 -21.09 -16.29
CA ASP A 103 16.59 -22.39 -16.97
C ASP A 103 17.13 -23.57 -16.13
N ILE A 104 18.02 -23.31 -15.18
CA ILE A 104 18.70 -24.33 -14.41
C ILE A 104 18.40 -24.27 -12.91
N CYS A 105 17.57 -23.30 -12.48
CA CYS A 105 17.29 -23.10 -11.07
C CYS A 105 16.41 -24.22 -10.51
N ASN A 106 16.90 -24.91 -9.49
CA ASN A 106 16.17 -26.03 -8.87
C ASN A 106 15.25 -25.61 -7.73
N ILE A 107 15.29 -24.33 -7.31
CA ILE A 107 14.43 -23.81 -6.24
C ILE A 107 13.29 -22.93 -6.77
N ARG A 108 13.24 -22.67 -8.06
CA ARG A 108 12.23 -21.79 -8.64
C ARG A 108 10.81 -22.26 -8.34
N LYS A 109 10.51 -23.53 -8.55
CA LYS A 109 9.17 -24.10 -8.28
C LYS A 109 8.82 -24.10 -6.79
N PRO A 110 9.69 -24.59 -5.90
CA PRO A 110 9.40 -24.57 -4.46
C PRO A 110 9.17 -23.14 -3.94
N ILE A 111 10.01 -22.20 -4.35
CA ILE A 111 9.89 -20.80 -3.90
C ILE A 111 8.69 -20.12 -4.52
N SER A 112 8.32 -20.47 -5.75
CA SER A 112 7.09 -19.98 -6.38
C SER A 112 5.85 -20.36 -5.54
N ARG A 113 5.84 -21.55 -4.98
CA ARG A 113 4.74 -21.99 -4.09
C ARG A 113 4.67 -21.14 -2.82
N VAL A 114 5.82 -20.80 -2.24
CA VAL A 114 5.89 -19.92 -1.08
C VAL A 114 5.39 -18.53 -1.45
N ASN A 115 5.84 -18.00 -2.59
CA ASN A 115 5.40 -16.71 -3.10
C ASN A 115 3.88 -16.66 -3.28
N ASP A 116 3.32 -17.69 -3.92
CA ASP A 116 1.88 -17.78 -4.15
C ASP A 116 1.10 -17.85 -2.84
N ALA A 117 1.63 -18.56 -1.85
CA ALA A 117 1.01 -18.66 -0.53
C ALA A 117 0.98 -17.28 0.16
N ILE A 118 2.06 -16.51 0.05
CA ILE A 118 2.13 -15.17 0.61
C ILE A 118 1.13 -14.24 -0.08
N ILE A 119 1.08 -14.28 -1.41
CA ILE A 119 0.13 -13.47 -2.19
C ILE A 119 -1.31 -13.84 -1.83
N SER A 120 -1.61 -15.13 -1.73
CA SER A 120 -2.95 -15.60 -1.35
C SER A 120 -3.34 -15.09 0.03
N MET A 121 -2.42 -15.10 0.99
CA MET A 121 -2.67 -14.56 2.31
C MET A 121 -2.99 -13.07 2.25
N PHE A 122 -2.21 -12.29 1.48
CA PHE A 122 -2.44 -10.86 1.34
C PHE A 122 -3.74 -10.54 0.61
N ASP A 123 -4.13 -11.37 -0.38
CA ASP A 123 -5.40 -11.21 -1.10
C ASP A 123 -6.61 -11.38 -0.19
N ASN A 124 -6.47 -12.17 0.86
CA ASN A 124 -7.55 -12.44 1.81
C ASN A 124 -7.58 -11.45 2.98
N LEU A 125 -6.63 -10.53 3.06
CA LEU A 125 -6.60 -9.48 4.08
C LEU A 125 -7.12 -8.17 3.51
N THR A 126 -8.28 -7.73 3.98
CA THR A 126 -8.79 -6.41 3.60
C THR A 126 -8.04 -5.33 4.35
N LEU A 127 -8.00 -4.12 3.78
CA LEU A 127 -7.36 -3.00 4.46
C LEU A 127 -8.09 -2.63 5.75
N SER A 128 -9.41 -2.81 5.79
CA SER A 128 -10.16 -2.54 7.03
C SER A 128 -9.79 -3.49 8.16
N GLU A 129 -9.48 -4.75 7.86
CA GLU A 129 -9.00 -5.70 8.87
C GLU A 129 -7.65 -5.30 9.44
N ILE A 130 -6.81 -4.68 8.63
CA ILE A 130 -5.48 -4.24 9.05
C ILE A 130 -5.54 -2.91 9.79
N THR A 131 -6.38 -1.99 9.33
CA THR A 131 -6.47 -0.63 9.86
C THR A 131 -7.55 -0.44 10.92
N GLY A 132 -8.56 -1.29 10.92
CA GLY A 132 -9.67 -1.22 11.88
C GLY A 132 -9.34 -2.00 13.14
N ILE A 133 -9.33 -1.34 14.26
CA ILE A 133 -9.09 -1.97 15.55
C ILE A 133 -10.31 -1.76 16.43
#